data_48b6b719332df7d55c32912bb0a3b9da
#
_entry.id   48b6b719332df7d55c32912bb0a3b9da
#
_cell.length_a   1.000
_cell.length_b   1.000
_cell.length_c   1.000
_cell.angle_alpha   90.00
_cell.angle_beta   90.00
_cell.angle_gamma   90.00
#
_symmetry.space_group_name_H-M   'P 1'
#
loop_
_entity.id
_entity.type
_entity.pdbx_description
1 polymer ?
#
loop_
_entity_poly.entity_id
_entity_poly.type
_entity_poly.pdbx_seq_one_letter_code
_entity_poly.pdbx_strand_id
1 'polypeptide(L)'
;MRPLLIDLFMKVQISKSGPKFSRIVAGCMNWGEWGAKLNEKDVLELINRCIDIGVTSFDHADIYGHYTTEILFGKALKDSGSLRDKMQLITKCGIQLVTPNRPEHNLKSYNTSKQHIIKSVENSLLNLNTDYIDLLLIHRPSPLMHPQEIAEAFEELQKSGKVLHFGVSNFTTSQLDVLDAHFPLCTNQIEVSPLQLSPFTDGTLDQCLLKKIKPMAYSTLAGGQFFTQHPSEQVKRINKVLNKLSDKYKAGRDQIIIAWILKHPSAILPVIGSTKIQRIEAAVTSLNIELSDEEWFSIYEASLGHEVA
;
A
#
# COMPACT_ATOMS: atom_id res chain seq x y z
N MET A 1 -28.61 -3.70 2.88
CA MET A 1 -27.77 -4.45 1.92
C MET A 1 -27.25 -5.70 2.61
N ARG A 2 -27.34 -6.88 2.02
CA ARG A 2 -27.00 -8.15 2.67
C ARG A 2 -25.48 -8.28 2.82
N PRO A 3 -24.94 -8.75 3.98
CA PRO A 3 -23.48 -8.85 4.24
C PRO A 3 -22.70 -9.63 3.17
N LEU A 4 -23.31 -10.63 2.54
CA LEU A 4 -22.69 -11.49 1.52
C LEU A 4 -22.38 -10.79 0.17
N LEU A 5 -23.06 -9.69 -0.17
CA LEU A 5 -22.78 -8.93 -1.39
C LEU A 5 -21.61 -7.96 -1.20
N ILE A 6 -21.40 -7.45 0.01
CA ILE A 6 -20.29 -6.54 0.34
C ILE A 6 -18.97 -7.31 0.22
N ASP A 7 -18.90 -8.57 0.66
CA ASP A 7 -17.67 -9.36 0.67
C ASP A 7 -17.16 -9.68 -0.76
N LEU A 8 -18.03 -9.85 -1.75
CA LEU A 8 -17.65 -10.16 -3.13
C LEU A 8 -17.00 -8.98 -3.87
N PHE A 9 -17.40 -7.74 -3.55
CA PHE A 9 -16.88 -6.52 -4.18
C PHE A 9 -15.71 -5.91 -3.40
N MET A 10 -15.53 -6.29 -2.12
CA MET A 10 -14.52 -5.74 -1.24
C MET A 10 -13.17 -6.47 -1.29
N LYS A 11 -13.11 -7.69 -1.83
CA LYS A 11 -11.86 -8.46 -1.94
C LYS A 11 -11.48 -8.74 -3.37
N VAL A 12 -10.20 -8.64 -3.67
CA VAL A 12 -9.65 -8.89 -5.01
C VAL A 12 -8.41 -9.78 -4.92
N GLN A 13 -8.35 -10.77 -5.83
CA GLN A 13 -7.16 -11.59 -6.04
C GLN A 13 -6.08 -10.72 -6.69
N ILE A 14 -4.92 -10.52 -6.04
CA ILE A 14 -3.90 -9.58 -6.55
C ILE A 14 -3.00 -10.15 -7.65
N SER A 15 -2.90 -11.47 -7.76
CA SER A 15 -2.28 -12.19 -8.88
C SER A 15 -2.85 -13.61 -8.98
N LYS A 16 -2.48 -14.37 -9.99
CA LYS A 16 -2.99 -15.74 -10.22
C LYS A 16 -2.81 -16.65 -9.00
N SER A 17 -1.67 -16.57 -8.32
CA SER A 17 -1.33 -17.36 -7.12
C SER A 17 -1.17 -16.51 -5.86
N GLY A 18 -1.43 -15.21 -5.92
CA GLY A 18 -1.29 -14.27 -4.81
C GLY A 18 -2.46 -14.30 -3.83
N PRO A 19 -2.41 -13.51 -2.78
CA PRO A 19 -3.47 -13.43 -1.79
C PRO A 19 -4.72 -12.69 -2.31
N LYS A 20 -5.82 -12.85 -1.56
CA LYS A 20 -7.00 -11.99 -1.71
C LYS A 20 -6.91 -10.85 -0.69
N PHE A 21 -6.86 -9.63 -1.17
CA PHE A 21 -6.82 -8.41 -0.35
C PHE A 21 -8.12 -7.64 -0.41
N SER A 22 -8.41 -6.85 0.63
CA SER A 22 -9.46 -5.83 0.55
C SER A 22 -9.13 -4.82 -0.54
N ARG A 23 -10.15 -4.33 -1.23
CA ARG A 23 -10.00 -3.40 -2.37
C ARG A 23 -9.36 -2.08 -1.96
N ILE A 24 -9.56 -1.68 -0.70
CA ILE A 24 -8.87 -0.60 0.01
C ILE A 24 -7.97 -1.24 1.07
N VAL A 25 -6.74 -0.76 1.17
CA VAL A 25 -5.73 -1.24 2.12
C VAL A 25 -5.48 -0.17 3.18
N ALA A 26 -5.43 -0.55 4.46
CA ALA A 26 -5.09 0.35 5.55
C ALA A 26 -3.58 0.48 5.68
N GLY A 27 -3.03 1.68 5.44
CA GLY A 27 -1.60 1.98 5.61
C GLY A 27 -1.28 2.39 7.04
N CYS A 28 -0.40 1.66 7.70
CA CYS A 28 -0.12 1.82 9.13
C CYS A 28 1.05 2.78 9.45
N MET A 29 1.70 3.39 8.46
CA MET A 29 2.88 4.25 8.65
C MET A 29 2.66 5.37 9.68
N ASN A 30 1.49 6.00 9.64
CA ASN A 30 1.15 7.14 10.49
C ASN A 30 0.48 6.75 11.83
N TRP A 31 0.37 5.46 12.15
CA TRP A 31 -0.28 5.02 13.39
C TRP A 31 0.64 5.17 14.61
N GLY A 32 1.95 4.99 14.43
CA GLY A 32 2.98 5.12 15.45
C GLY A 32 3.67 6.50 15.49
N GLU A 33 4.97 6.48 15.78
CA GLU A 33 5.83 7.64 16.03
C GLU A 33 5.88 8.67 14.89
N TRP A 34 5.73 8.23 13.63
CA TRP A 34 5.75 9.15 12.48
C TRP A 34 4.42 9.86 12.23
N GLY A 35 3.42 9.63 13.06
CA GLY A 35 2.10 10.21 12.86
C GLY A 35 1.33 10.46 14.16
N ALA A 36 0.21 9.80 14.33
CA ALA A 36 -0.75 10.09 15.40
C ALA A 36 -0.34 9.55 16.79
N LYS A 37 0.71 8.74 16.88
CA LYS A 37 1.18 8.13 18.14
C LYS A 37 0.05 7.46 18.92
N LEU A 38 -0.74 6.63 18.21
CA LEU A 38 -1.85 5.90 18.81
C LEU A 38 -1.33 4.98 19.93
N ASN A 39 -2.15 4.76 20.95
CA ASN A 39 -1.89 3.72 21.94
C ASN A 39 -2.46 2.36 21.48
N GLU A 40 -2.18 1.29 22.22
CA GLU A 40 -2.59 -0.09 21.88
C GLU A 40 -4.10 -0.23 21.75
N LYS A 41 -4.87 0.44 22.61
CA LYS A 41 -6.35 0.42 22.61
C LYS A 41 -6.91 1.10 21.35
N ASP A 42 -6.36 2.27 21.00
CA ASP A 42 -6.79 3.02 19.81
C ASP A 42 -6.48 2.22 18.52
N VAL A 43 -5.32 1.55 18.47
CA VAL A 43 -4.95 0.67 17.36
C VAL A 43 -5.92 -0.50 17.24
N LEU A 44 -6.24 -1.18 18.34
CA LEU A 44 -7.19 -2.30 18.34
C LEU A 44 -8.59 -1.86 17.91
N GLU A 45 -9.06 -0.71 18.39
CA GLU A 45 -10.35 -0.15 17.97
C GLU A 45 -10.35 0.16 16.46
N LEU A 46 -9.28 0.80 15.97
CA LEU A 46 -9.17 1.14 14.55
C LEU A 46 -9.11 -0.12 13.66
N ILE A 47 -8.40 -1.17 14.09
CA ILE A 47 -8.37 -2.47 13.40
C ILE A 47 -9.78 -3.05 13.29
N ASN A 48 -10.51 -3.15 14.41
CA ASN A 48 -11.86 -3.70 14.43
C ASN A 48 -12.78 -2.90 13.50
N ARG A 49 -12.74 -1.57 13.58
CA ARG A 49 -13.54 -0.69 12.72
C ARG A 49 -13.19 -0.85 11.22
N CYS A 50 -11.91 -1.04 10.88
CA CYS A 50 -11.49 -1.34 9.52
C CYS A 50 -12.10 -2.66 9.04
N ILE A 51 -12.03 -3.71 9.85
CA ILE A 51 -12.59 -5.03 9.52
C ILE A 51 -14.11 -4.96 9.35
N ASP A 52 -14.82 -4.24 10.22
CA ASP A 52 -16.29 -4.06 10.17
C ASP A 52 -16.75 -3.44 8.85
N ILE A 53 -15.94 -2.57 8.24
CA ILE A 53 -16.22 -1.95 6.93
C ILE A 53 -15.58 -2.69 5.75
N GLY A 54 -15.05 -3.90 5.95
CA GLY A 54 -14.47 -4.75 4.90
C GLY A 54 -13.01 -4.43 4.53
N VAL A 55 -12.32 -3.55 5.26
CA VAL A 55 -10.89 -3.27 5.11
C VAL A 55 -10.12 -4.25 5.99
N THR A 56 -9.62 -5.34 5.38
CA THR A 56 -8.95 -6.42 6.09
C THR A 56 -7.45 -6.50 5.84
N SER A 57 -6.93 -5.73 4.89
CA SER A 57 -5.50 -5.74 4.55
C SER A 57 -4.80 -4.53 5.17
N PHE A 58 -3.72 -4.79 5.94
CA PHE A 58 -2.96 -3.78 6.69
C PHE A 58 -1.53 -3.73 6.18
N ASP A 59 -1.08 -2.54 5.76
CA ASP A 59 0.22 -2.32 5.12
C ASP A 59 1.21 -1.69 6.10
N HIS A 60 2.20 -2.47 6.49
CA HIS A 60 3.31 -2.13 7.37
C HIS A 60 4.64 -1.98 6.60
N ALA A 61 5.70 -1.64 7.31
CA ALA A 61 7.10 -1.86 6.99
C ALA A 61 7.90 -1.91 8.30
N ASP A 62 8.98 -2.68 8.30
CA ASP A 62 9.87 -2.82 9.44
C ASP A 62 10.37 -1.47 9.97
N ILE A 63 10.69 -0.52 9.07
CA ILE A 63 11.23 0.80 9.42
C ILE A 63 10.20 1.80 9.98
N TYR A 64 8.89 1.53 9.86
CA TYR A 64 7.87 2.51 10.25
C TYR A 64 7.95 2.88 11.72
N GLY A 65 7.80 4.18 12.02
CA GLY A 65 7.95 4.71 13.36
C GLY A 65 9.32 4.43 13.98
N HIS A 66 10.39 4.46 13.18
CA HIS A 66 11.73 4.10 13.64
C HIS A 66 11.81 2.66 14.18
N TYR A 67 11.19 1.70 13.49
CA TYR A 67 11.10 0.27 13.87
C TYR A 67 10.18 -0.01 15.08
N THR A 68 9.16 0.83 15.33
CA THR A 68 8.26 0.67 16.48
C THR A 68 6.80 0.43 16.11
N THR A 69 6.38 0.75 14.86
CA THR A 69 4.95 0.65 14.48
C THR A 69 4.45 -0.79 14.45
N GLU A 70 5.26 -1.75 13.99
CA GLU A 70 4.91 -3.18 14.06
C GLU A 70 4.73 -3.65 15.50
N ILE A 71 5.61 -3.21 16.43
CA ILE A 71 5.51 -3.54 17.86
C ILE A 71 4.18 -3.03 18.44
N LEU A 72 3.81 -1.80 18.13
CA LEU A 72 2.54 -1.20 18.56
C LEU A 72 1.34 -2.02 18.05
N PHE A 73 1.36 -2.39 16.78
CA PHE A 73 0.29 -3.18 16.16
C PHE A 73 0.20 -4.59 16.77
N GLY A 74 1.35 -5.27 16.93
CA GLY A 74 1.41 -6.61 17.51
C GLY A 74 0.95 -6.66 18.98
N LYS A 75 1.24 -5.62 19.77
CA LYS A 75 0.70 -5.49 21.13
C LYS A 75 -0.83 -5.37 21.13
N ALA A 76 -1.41 -4.63 20.19
CA ALA A 76 -2.86 -4.56 20.05
C ALA A 76 -3.49 -5.91 19.64
N LEU A 77 -2.73 -6.80 18.95
CA LEU A 77 -3.20 -8.13 18.58
C LEU A 77 -3.05 -9.18 19.69
N LYS A 78 -2.14 -8.99 20.65
CA LYS A 78 -1.70 -10.02 21.60
C LYS A 78 -2.84 -10.77 22.31
N ASP A 79 -3.87 -10.03 22.72
CA ASP A 79 -5.00 -10.56 23.49
C ASP A 79 -6.31 -10.56 22.70
N SER A 80 -6.23 -10.40 21.36
CA SER A 80 -7.40 -10.21 20.49
C SER A 80 -8.01 -11.50 19.92
N GLY A 81 -7.59 -12.68 20.40
CA GLY A 81 -8.12 -13.98 19.96
C GLY A 81 -7.88 -14.26 18.48
N SER A 82 -8.94 -14.63 17.74
CA SER A 82 -8.86 -14.97 16.31
C SER A 82 -8.86 -13.75 15.36
N LEU A 83 -8.49 -12.55 15.84
CA LEU A 83 -8.49 -11.35 15.00
C LEU A 83 -7.48 -11.45 13.85
N ARG A 84 -6.33 -12.10 14.09
CA ARG A 84 -5.31 -12.35 13.07
C ARG A 84 -5.85 -13.09 11.84
N ASP A 85 -6.75 -14.04 12.03
CA ASP A 85 -7.34 -14.84 10.94
C ASP A 85 -8.28 -14.03 10.04
N LYS A 86 -8.75 -12.87 10.50
CA LYS A 86 -9.66 -11.98 9.77
C LYS A 86 -8.94 -10.97 8.89
N MET A 87 -7.59 -10.92 8.95
CA MET A 87 -6.81 -9.89 8.27
C MET A 87 -5.70 -10.47 7.39
N GLN A 88 -5.17 -9.63 6.54
CA GLN A 88 -3.94 -9.87 5.79
C GLN A 88 -2.91 -8.84 6.22
N LEU A 89 -1.73 -9.31 6.65
CA LEU A 89 -0.62 -8.46 7.04
C LEU A 89 0.40 -8.38 5.91
N ILE A 90 0.67 -7.16 5.49
CA ILE A 90 1.68 -6.81 4.51
C ILE A 90 2.80 -6.12 5.27
N THR A 91 4.04 -6.52 5.06
CA THR A 91 5.18 -5.75 5.56
C THR A 91 6.30 -5.66 4.54
N LYS A 92 7.31 -4.86 4.82
CA LYS A 92 8.40 -4.56 3.90
C LYS A 92 9.72 -4.57 4.64
N CYS A 93 10.78 -4.97 3.95
CA CYS A 93 12.15 -4.94 4.48
C CYS A 93 13.15 -4.43 3.44
N GLY A 94 14.41 -4.26 3.85
CA GLY A 94 15.51 -3.93 2.97
C GLY A 94 16.02 -2.48 3.07
N ILE A 95 15.33 -1.57 3.76
CA ILE A 95 15.87 -0.24 4.07
C ILE A 95 16.57 -0.29 5.43
N GLN A 96 17.81 0.19 5.48
CA GLN A 96 18.53 0.46 6.71
C GLN A 96 18.38 1.95 7.05
N LEU A 97 17.52 2.27 8.01
CA LEU A 97 17.26 3.64 8.43
C LEU A 97 18.19 4.04 9.57
N VAL A 98 18.79 5.24 9.49
CA VAL A 98 19.54 5.82 10.60
C VAL A 98 18.56 6.27 11.69
N THR A 99 18.66 5.67 12.87
CA THR A 99 17.75 5.93 13.99
C THR A 99 18.37 5.48 15.31
N PRO A 100 17.99 6.08 16.45
CA PRO A 100 18.45 5.62 17.76
C PRO A 100 18.15 4.14 18.05
N ASN A 101 17.08 3.59 17.43
CA ASN A 101 16.71 2.18 17.60
C ASN A 101 17.57 1.20 16.78
N ARG A 102 18.46 1.71 15.94
CA ARG A 102 19.43 0.95 15.13
C ARG A 102 20.77 1.73 15.10
N PRO A 103 21.48 1.80 16.25
CA PRO A 103 22.71 2.61 16.37
C PRO A 103 23.84 2.10 15.47
N GLU A 104 23.76 0.87 14.98
CA GLU A 104 24.68 0.29 14.01
C GLU A 104 24.55 0.87 12.60
N HIS A 105 23.44 1.54 12.28
CA HIS A 105 23.21 2.15 10.98
C HIS A 105 23.77 3.58 10.94
N ASN A 106 24.89 3.77 10.27
CA ASN A 106 25.55 5.08 10.15
C ASN A 106 25.11 5.86 8.91
N LEU A 107 24.55 5.17 7.90
CA LEU A 107 24.09 5.74 6.64
C LEU A 107 22.77 5.08 6.25
N LYS A 108 21.81 5.88 5.76
CA LYS A 108 20.60 5.31 5.14
C LYS A 108 20.99 4.57 3.86
N SER A 109 20.75 3.28 3.83
CA SER A 109 21.15 2.39 2.74
C SER A 109 20.13 1.30 2.51
N TYR A 110 20.39 0.41 1.55
CA TYR A 110 19.58 -0.76 1.27
C TYR A 110 20.40 -2.02 1.52
N ASN A 111 19.80 -3.00 2.19
CA ASN A 111 20.36 -4.32 2.35
C ASN A 111 19.32 -5.37 1.94
N THR A 112 19.56 -6.00 0.80
CA THR A 112 18.70 -7.04 0.24
C THR A 112 19.37 -8.41 0.23
N SER A 113 20.39 -8.62 1.08
CA SER A 113 21.03 -9.91 1.25
C SER A 113 20.05 -10.93 1.86
N LYS A 114 20.21 -12.19 1.52
CA LYS A 114 19.41 -13.30 2.07
C LYS A 114 19.31 -13.26 3.60
N GLN A 115 20.44 -13.10 4.27
CA GLN A 115 20.49 -13.06 5.74
C GLN A 115 19.69 -11.88 6.32
N HIS A 116 19.79 -10.70 5.69
CA HIS A 116 19.07 -9.51 6.16
C HIS A 116 17.55 -9.67 5.99
N ILE A 117 17.11 -10.20 4.84
CA ILE A 117 15.68 -10.43 4.56
C ILE A 117 15.09 -11.40 5.60
N ILE A 118 15.76 -12.56 5.83
CA ILE A 118 15.28 -13.55 6.80
C ILE A 118 15.22 -12.95 8.21
N LYS A 119 16.29 -12.25 8.64
CA LYS A 119 16.32 -11.60 9.96
C LYS A 119 15.23 -10.52 10.11
N SER A 120 14.98 -9.74 9.07
CA SER A 120 13.92 -8.72 9.10
C SER A 120 12.54 -9.36 9.25
N VAL A 121 12.26 -10.46 8.52
CA VAL A 121 11.01 -11.20 8.65
C VAL A 121 10.84 -11.77 10.06
N GLU A 122 11.87 -12.38 10.62
CA GLU A 122 11.82 -12.91 11.99
C GLU A 122 11.51 -11.81 13.02
N ASN A 123 12.14 -10.64 12.87
CA ASN A 123 11.82 -9.48 13.70
C ASN A 123 10.38 -9.01 13.50
N SER A 124 9.91 -8.93 12.25
CA SER A 124 8.52 -8.50 11.96
C SER A 124 7.49 -9.48 12.53
N LEU A 125 7.73 -10.80 12.47
CA LEU A 125 6.87 -11.80 13.08
C LEU A 125 6.76 -11.63 14.61
N LEU A 126 7.90 -11.41 15.28
CA LEU A 126 7.93 -11.09 16.71
C LEU A 126 7.21 -9.79 17.04
N ASN A 127 7.51 -8.75 16.28
CA ASN A 127 6.93 -7.41 16.49
C ASN A 127 5.43 -7.39 16.26
N LEU A 128 4.94 -8.04 15.20
CA LEU A 128 3.51 -8.13 14.84
C LEU A 128 2.75 -9.18 15.67
N ASN A 129 3.45 -9.96 16.52
CA ASN A 129 2.87 -11.04 17.31
C ASN A 129 2.06 -12.04 16.45
N THR A 130 2.70 -12.56 15.40
CA THR A 130 2.10 -13.48 14.43
C THR A 130 3.10 -14.53 13.96
N ASP A 131 2.62 -15.70 13.57
CA ASP A 131 3.46 -16.80 13.07
C ASP A 131 3.73 -16.68 11.55
N TYR A 132 2.95 -15.88 10.83
CA TYR A 132 3.11 -15.70 9.38
C TYR A 132 2.75 -14.29 8.90
N ILE A 133 3.34 -13.90 7.77
CA ILE A 133 3.08 -12.68 7.01
C ILE A 133 2.41 -13.07 5.70
N ASP A 134 1.30 -12.42 5.34
CA ASP A 134 0.58 -12.71 4.09
C ASP A 134 1.34 -12.25 2.86
N LEU A 135 2.02 -11.08 2.94
CA LEU A 135 2.80 -10.53 1.84
C LEU A 135 4.04 -9.78 2.36
N LEU A 136 5.21 -10.19 1.91
CA LEU A 136 6.46 -9.46 2.10
C LEU A 136 6.84 -8.69 0.84
N LEU A 137 7.22 -7.41 0.99
CA LEU A 137 7.75 -6.60 -0.10
C LEU A 137 9.23 -6.26 0.13
N ILE A 138 10.05 -6.32 -0.92
CA ILE A 138 11.31 -5.57 -0.91
C ILE A 138 10.96 -4.09 -1.02
N HIS A 139 11.28 -3.31 0.01
CA HIS A 139 10.76 -1.94 0.21
C HIS A 139 11.25 -0.96 -0.86
N ARG A 140 12.49 -1.13 -1.31
CA ARG A 140 13.10 -0.33 -2.40
C ARG A 140 14.08 -1.21 -3.19
N PRO A 141 14.21 -0.98 -4.49
CA PRO A 141 15.27 -1.62 -5.26
C PRO A 141 16.63 -1.08 -4.80
N SER A 142 17.56 -1.99 -4.55
CA SER A 142 18.95 -1.62 -4.30
C SER A 142 19.75 -1.64 -5.61
N PRO A 143 20.59 -0.64 -5.89
CA PRO A 143 21.56 -0.74 -6.98
C PRO A 143 22.52 -1.94 -6.85
N LEU A 144 22.65 -2.46 -5.63
CA LEU A 144 23.53 -3.58 -5.28
C LEU A 144 22.73 -4.88 -5.04
N MET A 145 21.44 -4.93 -5.39
CA MET A 145 20.64 -6.15 -5.17
C MET A 145 21.16 -7.33 -5.97
N HIS A 146 21.21 -8.49 -5.34
CA HIS A 146 21.52 -9.74 -5.97
C HIS A 146 20.23 -10.58 -6.08
N PRO A 147 19.62 -10.70 -7.29
CA PRO A 147 18.28 -11.30 -7.42
C PRO A 147 18.23 -12.76 -6.95
N GLN A 148 19.30 -13.52 -7.16
CA GLN A 148 19.43 -14.89 -6.72
C GLN A 148 19.35 -15.00 -5.17
N GLU A 149 20.05 -14.13 -4.42
CA GLU A 149 20.01 -14.12 -2.96
C GLU A 149 18.63 -13.77 -2.42
N ILE A 150 17.95 -12.83 -3.07
CA ILE A 150 16.56 -12.46 -2.72
C ILE A 150 15.63 -13.66 -2.95
N ALA A 151 15.74 -14.32 -4.10
CA ALA A 151 14.95 -15.51 -4.43
C ALA A 151 15.17 -16.65 -3.42
N GLU A 152 16.42 -16.93 -3.06
CA GLU A 152 16.75 -17.94 -2.03
C GLU A 152 16.15 -17.60 -0.66
N ALA A 153 16.12 -16.31 -0.28
CA ALA A 153 15.45 -15.88 0.94
C ALA A 153 13.94 -16.14 0.87
N PHE A 154 13.32 -15.80 -0.26
CA PHE A 154 11.89 -15.99 -0.48
C PHE A 154 11.50 -17.47 -0.46
N GLU A 155 12.26 -18.34 -1.12
CA GLU A 155 12.05 -19.79 -1.10
C GLU A 155 12.11 -20.36 0.32
N GLU A 156 13.12 -19.97 1.10
CA GLU A 156 13.28 -20.42 2.50
C GLU A 156 12.13 -19.97 3.39
N LEU A 157 11.73 -18.69 3.28
CA LEU A 157 10.63 -18.10 4.04
C LEU A 157 9.27 -18.69 3.64
N GLN A 158 9.06 -18.97 2.36
CA GLN A 158 7.83 -19.62 1.88
C GLN A 158 7.76 -21.07 2.33
N LYS A 159 8.86 -21.83 2.20
CA LYS A 159 8.94 -23.24 2.61
C LYS A 159 8.73 -23.41 4.11
N SER A 160 9.20 -22.46 4.92
CA SER A 160 8.97 -22.48 6.38
C SER A 160 7.58 -21.98 6.79
N GLY A 161 6.75 -21.49 5.86
CA GLY A 161 5.43 -20.93 6.14
C GLY A 161 5.45 -19.56 6.82
N LYS A 162 6.62 -18.95 7.00
CA LYS A 162 6.76 -17.63 7.64
C LYS A 162 6.24 -16.48 6.77
N VAL A 163 6.31 -16.64 5.44
CA VAL A 163 5.76 -15.68 4.47
C VAL A 163 5.02 -16.46 3.38
N LEU A 164 3.80 -16.05 3.09
CA LEU A 164 2.95 -16.75 2.13
C LEU A 164 3.16 -16.28 0.70
N HIS A 165 3.35 -14.95 0.49
CA HIS A 165 3.49 -14.34 -0.82
C HIS A 165 4.53 -13.23 -0.81
N PHE A 166 5.07 -12.90 -2.00
CA PHE A 166 6.15 -11.95 -2.17
C PHE A 166 5.87 -10.95 -3.28
N GLY A 167 6.38 -9.75 -3.11
CA GLY A 167 6.30 -8.67 -4.07
C GLY A 167 7.41 -7.65 -3.84
N VAL A 168 7.28 -6.51 -4.51
CA VAL A 168 8.26 -5.43 -4.46
C VAL A 168 7.59 -4.08 -4.28
N SER A 169 8.37 -3.05 -3.98
CA SER A 169 7.89 -1.68 -3.92
C SER A 169 8.86 -0.75 -4.64
N ASN A 170 8.32 0.10 -5.52
CA ASN A 170 9.05 1.09 -6.32
C ASN A 170 10.12 0.50 -7.26
N PHE A 171 9.92 -0.72 -7.71
CA PHE A 171 10.77 -1.32 -8.73
C PHE A 171 10.37 -0.77 -10.10
N THR A 172 11.38 -0.48 -10.92
CA THR A 172 11.18 -0.23 -12.36
C THR A 172 10.75 -1.52 -13.04
N THR A 173 10.24 -1.41 -14.28
CA THR A 173 9.85 -2.59 -15.07
C THR A 173 10.98 -3.60 -15.22
N SER A 174 12.19 -3.14 -15.57
CA SER A 174 13.35 -4.02 -15.71
C SER A 174 13.81 -4.66 -14.40
N GLN A 175 13.76 -3.93 -13.28
CA GLN A 175 14.12 -4.47 -11.97
C GLN A 175 13.13 -5.54 -11.50
N LEU A 176 11.83 -5.32 -11.75
CA LEU A 176 10.80 -6.31 -11.45
C LEU A 176 11.01 -7.56 -12.31
N ASP A 177 11.24 -7.43 -13.61
CA ASP A 177 11.47 -8.56 -14.50
C ASP A 177 12.70 -9.39 -14.10
N VAL A 178 13.79 -8.73 -13.71
CA VAL A 178 15.00 -9.41 -13.24
C VAL A 178 14.70 -10.27 -11.99
N LEU A 179 13.96 -9.76 -11.01
CA LEU A 179 13.65 -10.55 -9.82
C LEU A 179 12.56 -11.59 -10.07
N ASP A 180 11.52 -11.25 -10.85
CA ASP A 180 10.41 -12.15 -11.20
C ASP A 180 10.88 -13.38 -12.00
N ALA A 181 11.99 -13.25 -12.76
CA ALA A 181 12.61 -14.37 -13.44
C ALA A 181 13.25 -15.39 -12.47
N HIS A 182 13.55 -15.00 -11.22
CA HIS A 182 14.13 -15.88 -10.20
C HIS A 182 13.07 -16.37 -9.21
N PHE A 183 12.06 -15.55 -8.90
CA PHE A 183 10.97 -15.90 -7.99
C PHE A 183 9.69 -15.13 -8.35
N PRO A 184 8.51 -15.79 -8.48
CA PRO A 184 7.27 -15.14 -8.89
C PRO A 184 6.83 -14.04 -7.92
N LEU A 185 6.57 -12.85 -8.44
CA LEU A 185 6.13 -11.69 -7.67
C LEU A 185 4.63 -11.44 -7.89
N CYS A 186 3.91 -11.08 -6.84
CA CYS A 186 2.46 -10.90 -6.94
C CYS A 186 2.00 -9.44 -6.99
N THR A 187 2.88 -8.46 -6.75
CA THR A 187 2.57 -7.03 -6.83
C THR A 187 3.83 -6.16 -6.87
N ASN A 188 3.66 -4.93 -7.37
CA ASN A 188 4.57 -3.81 -7.15
C ASN A 188 3.79 -2.70 -6.44
N GLN A 189 4.25 -2.28 -5.25
CA GLN A 189 3.65 -1.15 -4.54
C GLN A 189 4.33 0.13 -4.98
N ILE A 190 3.58 1.06 -5.58
CA ILE A 190 4.08 2.25 -6.28
C ILE A 190 3.37 3.51 -5.81
N GLU A 191 3.95 4.68 -6.04
CA GLU A 191 3.27 5.94 -5.81
C GLU A 191 2.34 6.27 -7.00
N VAL A 192 1.04 6.48 -6.73
CA VAL A 192 0.08 6.90 -7.75
C VAL A 192 -0.87 7.94 -7.16
N SER A 193 -0.92 9.09 -7.78
CA SER A 193 -1.88 10.15 -7.45
C SER A 193 -2.02 11.10 -8.65
N PRO A 194 -2.98 12.02 -8.66
CA PRO A 194 -3.01 13.07 -9.69
C PRO A 194 -1.77 13.99 -9.71
N LEU A 195 -0.87 13.92 -8.72
CA LEU A 195 0.43 14.60 -8.72
C LEU A 195 1.60 13.69 -9.10
N GLN A 196 1.36 12.38 -9.24
CA GLN A 196 2.38 11.39 -9.61
C GLN A 196 1.84 10.50 -10.72
N LEU A 197 2.05 10.94 -11.96
CA LEU A 197 1.52 10.30 -13.16
C LEU A 197 2.52 9.34 -13.85
N SER A 198 3.79 9.30 -13.44
CA SER A 198 4.81 8.51 -14.13
C SER A 198 4.42 7.04 -14.35
N PRO A 199 3.73 6.34 -13.42
CA PRO A 199 3.35 4.95 -13.64
C PRO A 199 2.41 4.71 -14.84
N PHE A 200 1.71 5.74 -15.30
CA PHE A 200 0.84 5.66 -16.50
C PHE A 200 1.62 5.75 -17.81
N THR A 201 2.90 6.15 -17.77
CA THR A 201 3.68 6.44 -18.98
C THR A 201 5.07 5.76 -19.01
N ASP A 202 5.56 5.26 -17.88
CA ASP A 202 6.88 4.63 -17.76
C ASP A 202 6.86 3.09 -17.96
N GLY A 203 5.69 2.54 -18.30
CA GLY A 203 5.48 1.11 -18.50
C GLY A 203 5.16 0.31 -17.23
N THR A 204 5.18 0.93 -16.04
CA THR A 204 4.92 0.22 -14.77
C THR A 204 3.53 -0.40 -14.72
N LEU A 205 2.48 0.36 -15.09
CA LEU A 205 1.11 -0.17 -15.09
C LEU A 205 0.87 -1.14 -16.25
N ASP A 206 1.52 -0.92 -17.41
CA ASP A 206 1.47 -1.85 -18.55
C ASP A 206 2.07 -3.22 -18.18
N GLN A 207 3.20 -3.22 -17.47
CA GLN A 207 3.81 -4.46 -16.98
C GLN A 207 2.88 -5.18 -15.98
N CYS A 208 2.20 -4.45 -15.09
CA CYS A 208 1.24 -5.04 -14.18
C CYS A 208 0.08 -5.71 -14.93
N LEU A 209 -0.44 -5.08 -15.99
CA LEU A 209 -1.45 -5.67 -16.88
C LEU A 209 -0.92 -6.92 -17.59
N LEU A 210 0.26 -6.85 -18.19
CA LEU A 210 0.90 -7.96 -18.89
C LEU A 210 1.10 -9.18 -17.98
N LYS A 211 1.64 -8.95 -16.79
CA LYS A 211 1.90 -10.01 -15.79
C LYS A 211 0.64 -10.44 -15.03
N LYS A 212 -0.49 -9.76 -15.21
CA LYS A 212 -1.75 -10.00 -14.47
C LYS A 212 -1.57 -9.91 -12.94
N ILE A 213 -0.71 -9.00 -12.50
CA ILE A 213 -0.54 -8.61 -11.10
C ILE A 213 -1.22 -7.26 -10.87
N LYS A 214 -1.80 -7.06 -9.68
CA LYS A 214 -2.45 -5.80 -9.33
C LYS A 214 -1.50 -4.95 -8.49
N PRO A 215 -1.18 -3.72 -8.93
CA PRO A 215 -0.33 -2.83 -8.16
C PRO A 215 -1.06 -2.30 -6.92
N MET A 216 -0.30 -2.00 -5.87
CA MET A 216 -0.77 -1.26 -4.71
C MET A 216 -0.30 0.19 -4.83
N ALA A 217 -1.17 1.17 -4.53
CA ALA A 217 -0.83 2.58 -4.65
C ALA A 217 -0.72 3.27 -3.28
N TYR A 218 0.46 3.71 -2.91
CA TYR A 218 0.64 4.58 -1.75
C TYR A 218 0.59 6.06 -2.13
N SER A 219 0.52 6.95 -1.13
CA SER A 219 0.41 8.43 -1.32
C SER A 219 -0.72 8.85 -2.27
N THR A 220 -1.81 8.14 -2.31
CA THR A 220 -2.93 8.37 -3.23
C THR A 220 -3.50 9.78 -3.18
N LEU A 221 -3.40 10.44 -2.04
CA LEU A 221 -3.79 11.84 -1.81
C LEU A 221 -2.57 12.79 -1.76
N ALA A 222 -1.42 12.37 -2.30
CA ALA A 222 -0.18 13.16 -2.37
C ALA A 222 0.21 13.80 -1.02
N GLY A 223 0.15 13.04 0.07
CA GLY A 223 0.46 13.56 1.40
C GLY A 223 -0.50 14.66 1.89
N GLY A 224 -1.66 14.81 1.28
CA GLY A 224 -2.66 15.83 1.64
C GLY A 224 -2.52 17.15 0.90
N GLN A 225 -1.66 17.25 -0.11
CA GLN A 225 -1.42 18.49 -0.88
C GLN A 225 -2.68 19.08 -1.51
N PHE A 226 -3.68 18.25 -1.85
CA PHE A 226 -4.98 18.72 -2.36
C PHE A 226 -5.81 19.51 -1.34
N PHE A 227 -5.45 19.45 -0.06
CA PHE A 227 -6.20 20.04 1.05
C PHE A 227 -5.43 21.15 1.77
N THR A 228 -4.26 21.55 1.25
CA THR A 228 -3.45 22.63 1.82
C THR A 228 -4.10 24.01 1.59
N GLN A 229 -3.80 24.96 2.48
CA GLN A 229 -4.23 26.37 2.34
C GLN A 229 -3.48 27.11 1.23
N HIS A 230 -2.27 26.67 0.88
CA HIS A 230 -1.41 27.28 -0.14
C HIS A 230 -1.09 26.28 -1.24
N PRO A 231 -2.09 25.93 -2.10
CA PRO A 231 -1.89 24.96 -3.17
C PRO A 231 -1.03 25.52 -4.31
N SER A 232 -0.21 24.66 -4.92
CA SER A 232 0.49 24.99 -6.17
C SER A 232 -0.50 25.22 -7.33
N GLU A 233 -0.04 25.83 -8.42
CA GLU A 233 -0.89 26.05 -9.61
C GLU A 233 -1.42 24.72 -10.17
N GLN A 234 -0.61 23.66 -10.16
CA GLN A 234 -1.07 22.32 -10.54
C GLN A 234 -2.21 21.85 -9.64
N VAL A 235 -2.05 21.95 -8.32
CA VAL A 235 -3.09 21.56 -7.35
C VAL A 235 -4.35 22.41 -7.52
N LYS A 236 -4.22 23.70 -7.82
CA LYS A 236 -5.38 24.57 -8.10
C LYS A 236 -6.17 24.09 -9.32
N ARG A 237 -5.46 23.75 -10.43
CA ARG A 237 -6.10 23.22 -11.64
C ARG A 237 -6.84 21.92 -11.34
N ILE A 238 -6.18 20.97 -10.67
CA ILE A 238 -6.79 19.69 -10.30
C ILE A 238 -7.99 19.91 -9.38
N ASN A 239 -7.85 20.75 -8.34
CA ASN A 239 -8.94 21.03 -7.40
C ASN A 239 -10.17 21.65 -8.05
N LYS A 240 -10.00 22.45 -9.12
CA LYS A 240 -11.13 22.99 -9.90
C LYS A 240 -11.96 21.87 -10.52
N VAL A 241 -11.33 20.85 -11.08
CA VAL A 241 -12.00 19.67 -11.65
C VAL A 241 -12.61 18.80 -10.54
N LEU A 242 -11.83 18.53 -9.48
CA LEU A 242 -12.30 17.73 -8.35
C LEU A 242 -13.54 18.36 -7.69
N ASN A 243 -13.61 19.67 -7.52
CA ASN A 243 -14.79 20.35 -6.94
C ASN A 243 -16.03 20.13 -7.81
N LYS A 244 -15.92 20.27 -9.16
CA LYS A 244 -17.02 20.02 -10.09
C LYS A 244 -17.53 18.56 -9.98
N LEU A 245 -16.61 17.61 -9.90
CA LEU A 245 -16.98 16.19 -9.77
C LEU A 245 -17.53 15.87 -8.36
N SER A 246 -16.98 16.50 -7.32
CA SER A 246 -17.51 16.39 -5.95
C SER A 246 -18.97 16.84 -5.87
N ASP A 247 -19.31 17.94 -6.51
CA ASP A 247 -20.69 18.43 -6.57
C ASP A 247 -21.62 17.49 -7.35
N LYS A 248 -21.14 16.91 -8.46
CA LYS A 248 -21.89 15.95 -9.27
C LYS A 248 -22.18 14.65 -8.49
N TYR A 249 -21.15 14.09 -7.87
CA TYR A 249 -21.24 12.79 -7.20
C TYR A 249 -21.67 12.89 -5.74
N LYS A 250 -21.82 14.10 -5.19
CA LYS A 250 -22.10 14.36 -3.76
C LYS A 250 -21.07 13.66 -2.86
N ALA A 251 -19.80 13.73 -3.25
CA ALA A 251 -18.67 13.04 -2.63
C ALA A 251 -17.51 14.01 -2.36
N GLY A 252 -16.65 13.69 -1.40
CA GLY A 252 -15.45 14.46 -1.13
C GLY A 252 -14.41 14.38 -2.26
N ARG A 253 -13.53 15.37 -2.38
CA ARG A 253 -12.42 15.34 -3.36
C ARG A 253 -11.52 14.13 -3.18
N ASP A 254 -11.29 13.69 -1.94
CA ASP A 254 -10.56 12.48 -1.60
C ASP A 254 -11.22 11.23 -2.21
N GLN A 255 -12.55 11.14 -2.14
CA GLN A 255 -13.31 10.05 -2.74
C GLN A 255 -13.21 10.05 -4.28
N ILE A 256 -13.26 11.23 -4.91
CA ILE A 256 -13.09 11.37 -6.36
C ILE A 256 -11.68 10.94 -6.79
N ILE A 257 -10.63 11.31 -6.05
CA ILE A 257 -9.25 10.89 -6.33
C ILE A 257 -9.12 9.36 -6.21
N ILE A 258 -9.68 8.77 -5.16
CA ILE A 258 -9.64 7.32 -4.98
C ILE A 258 -10.42 6.62 -6.11
N ALA A 259 -11.60 7.10 -6.48
CA ALA A 259 -12.37 6.57 -7.62
C ALA A 259 -11.59 6.67 -8.95
N TRP A 260 -10.86 7.78 -9.15
CA TRP A 260 -9.98 7.96 -10.31
C TRP A 260 -8.89 6.88 -10.39
N ILE A 261 -8.21 6.57 -9.27
CA ILE A 261 -7.21 5.51 -9.19
C ILE A 261 -7.85 4.13 -9.42
N LEU A 262 -8.99 3.89 -8.81
CA LEU A 262 -9.73 2.62 -8.90
C LEU A 262 -10.22 2.28 -10.30
N LYS A 263 -10.44 3.29 -11.16
CA LYS A 263 -10.92 3.13 -12.54
C LYS A 263 -9.87 2.50 -13.46
N HIS A 264 -8.58 2.58 -13.14
CA HIS A 264 -7.53 2.05 -14.00
C HIS A 264 -7.67 0.53 -14.19
N PRO A 265 -7.54 -0.01 -15.43
CA PRO A 265 -7.76 -1.44 -15.74
C PRO A 265 -6.79 -2.41 -15.05
N SER A 266 -5.63 -1.95 -14.56
CA SER A 266 -4.72 -2.77 -13.73
C SER A 266 -5.30 -3.07 -12.34
N ALA A 267 -6.47 -2.52 -12.02
CA ALA A 267 -7.18 -2.72 -10.76
C ALA A 267 -6.33 -2.35 -9.53
N ILE A 268 -5.71 -1.19 -9.55
CA ILE A 268 -4.86 -0.64 -8.49
C ILE A 268 -5.56 -0.72 -7.13
N LEU A 269 -4.84 -1.14 -6.09
CA LEU A 269 -5.32 -1.15 -4.70
C LEU A 269 -4.80 0.09 -3.96
N PRO A 270 -5.66 1.07 -3.63
CA PRO A 270 -5.25 2.23 -2.84
C PRO A 270 -4.88 1.86 -1.41
N VAL A 271 -3.70 2.34 -0.95
CA VAL A 271 -3.23 2.24 0.43
C VAL A 271 -3.51 3.56 1.14
N ILE A 272 -4.40 3.53 2.12
CA ILE A 272 -4.91 4.71 2.81
C ILE A 272 -4.20 4.90 4.15
N GLY A 273 -3.28 5.86 4.21
CA GLY A 273 -2.45 6.16 5.38
C GLY A 273 -3.15 7.04 6.43
N SER A 274 -4.42 6.78 6.76
CA SER A 274 -5.18 7.56 7.74
C SER A 274 -5.33 6.82 9.07
N THR A 275 -5.34 7.58 10.17
CA THR A 275 -5.70 7.12 11.52
C THR A 275 -7.15 7.46 11.88
N LYS A 276 -7.88 8.16 11.01
CA LYS A 276 -9.28 8.52 11.20
C LYS A 276 -10.16 7.57 10.42
N ILE A 277 -10.97 6.77 11.13
CA ILE A 277 -11.84 5.77 10.49
C ILE A 277 -12.76 6.38 9.44
N GLN A 278 -13.29 7.59 9.67
CA GLN A 278 -14.18 8.27 8.72
C GLN A 278 -13.53 8.50 7.36
N ARG A 279 -12.20 8.70 7.30
CA ARG A 279 -11.47 8.84 6.03
C ARG A 279 -11.26 7.49 5.34
N ILE A 280 -11.12 6.41 6.12
CA ILE A 280 -11.04 5.06 5.58
C ILE A 280 -12.43 4.63 5.05
N GLU A 281 -13.50 4.94 5.79
CA GLU A 281 -14.89 4.75 5.34
C GLU A 281 -15.17 5.53 4.05
N ALA A 282 -14.72 6.79 3.95
CA ALA A 282 -14.81 7.58 2.72
C ALA A 282 -14.09 6.92 1.54
N ALA A 283 -12.90 6.36 1.76
CA ALA A 283 -12.19 5.62 0.73
C ALA A 283 -12.94 4.34 0.29
N VAL A 284 -13.58 3.63 1.23
CA VAL A 284 -14.43 2.47 0.91
C VAL A 284 -15.65 2.89 0.08
N THR A 285 -16.31 3.98 0.44
CA THR A 285 -17.48 4.46 -0.32
C THR A 285 -17.11 4.95 -1.73
N SER A 286 -15.84 5.26 -2.01
CA SER A 286 -15.35 5.59 -3.35
C SER A 286 -15.51 4.44 -4.35
N LEU A 287 -15.63 3.21 -3.87
CA LEU A 287 -15.91 2.02 -4.72
C LEU A 287 -17.26 2.10 -5.46
N ASN A 288 -18.18 2.98 -5.02
CA ASN A 288 -19.48 3.18 -5.64
C ASN A 288 -19.47 4.37 -6.64
N ILE A 289 -18.33 5.02 -6.85
CA ILE A 289 -18.22 6.15 -7.77
C ILE A 289 -17.65 5.66 -9.10
N GLU A 290 -18.46 5.74 -10.13
CA GLU A 290 -18.09 5.37 -11.51
C GLU A 290 -17.87 6.64 -12.34
N LEU A 291 -16.61 7.07 -12.45
CA LEU A 291 -16.24 8.19 -13.31
C LEU A 291 -16.36 7.77 -14.79
N SER A 292 -16.88 8.64 -15.66
CA SER A 292 -16.77 8.43 -17.11
C SER A 292 -15.30 8.54 -17.56
N ASP A 293 -15.00 8.15 -18.81
CA ASP A 293 -13.65 8.31 -19.36
C ASP A 293 -13.28 9.79 -19.49
N GLU A 294 -14.22 10.64 -19.93
CA GLU A 294 -14.02 12.09 -20.01
C GLU A 294 -13.71 12.71 -18.62
N GLU A 295 -14.39 12.26 -17.57
CA GLU A 295 -14.14 12.72 -16.21
C GLU A 295 -12.78 12.26 -15.69
N TRP A 296 -12.36 11.04 -16.03
CA TRP A 296 -11.04 10.53 -15.71
C TRP A 296 -9.95 11.37 -16.39
N PHE A 297 -10.10 11.60 -17.71
CA PHE A 297 -9.18 12.43 -18.49
C PHE A 297 -9.18 13.89 -18.05
N SER A 298 -10.31 14.44 -17.60
CA SER A 298 -10.33 15.83 -17.09
C SER A 298 -9.43 16.04 -15.86
N ILE A 299 -9.31 15.01 -14.97
CA ILE A 299 -8.37 15.04 -13.85
C ILE A 299 -6.93 14.89 -14.36
N TYR A 300 -6.72 13.98 -15.32
CA TYR A 300 -5.42 13.70 -15.91
C TYR A 300 -4.84 14.93 -16.62
N GLU A 301 -5.61 15.61 -17.47
CA GLU A 301 -5.22 16.85 -18.15
C GLU A 301 -5.00 18.02 -17.18
N ALA A 302 -5.85 18.15 -16.16
CA ALA A 302 -5.64 19.13 -15.11
C ALA A 302 -4.30 18.91 -14.37
N SER A 303 -3.88 17.66 -14.24
CA SER A 303 -2.56 17.31 -13.70
C SER A 303 -1.44 17.67 -14.67
N LEU A 304 -1.55 17.31 -15.94
CA LEU A 304 -0.56 17.66 -16.98
C LEU A 304 -0.45 19.17 -17.17
N GLY A 305 -1.58 19.88 -17.14
CA GLY A 305 -1.67 21.32 -17.44
C GLY A 305 -1.86 21.63 -18.93
N HIS A 306 -2.08 20.62 -19.75
CA HIS A 306 -2.38 20.69 -21.19
C HIS A 306 -3.25 19.48 -21.58
N GLU A 307 -3.84 19.56 -22.75
CA GLU A 307 -4.60 18.47 -23.37
C GLU A 307 -3.69 17.27 -23.65
N VAL A 308 -4.28 16.05 -23.64
CA VAL A 308 -3.60 14.84 -24.13
C VAL A 308 -3.31 14.97 -25.63
N ALA A 309 -2.22 14.33 -26.10
CA ALA A 309 -1.81 14.37 -27.51
C ALA A 309 -2.78 13.62 -28.43
#